data_b626045e7291351d980f5bedd59cd93b
#
_entry.id   b626045e7291351d980f5bedd59cd93b
#
_cell.length_a   1.000
_cell.length_b   1.000
_cell.length_c   1.000
_cell.angle_alpha   90.00
_cell.angle_beta   90.00
_cell.angle_gamma   90.00
#
_symmetry.space_group_name_H-M   'P 1'
#
loop_
_entity.id
_entity.type
_entity.pdbx_description
1 polymer ?
#
loop_
_entity_poly.entity_id
_entity_poly.type
_entity_poly.pdbx_seq_one_letter_code
_entity_poly.pdbx_strand_id
1 'polypeptide(L)'
;MTQNRISYLFLLCLTLVAAYGCCKLIAPFLKPILFAALVAILFYPMYSRILRSVNNRSIASLLATLIVAVLLVISFALLARALAAGIHETYGSLNAGSDGRERLGAYLIRVSEQAVAAVADYISISIPDLRATVNGHAQRAVAGFLSFVAGLLGGIASVLMNTLICFFVLFFLFKDGKGIVRRIYVLLPLRIDQAKRLVVCVKETLGAIVWGTLVIAILQGALTGLAFWVVGVSSPVLWAAVTALCALVPVIGTGFVFAPAIAMLLFSGHWIKAVILLTWGIAFVHPIDNVLRPYLIGERTKLSTLFVFFSLIGGLQAFGTSGIFLGPVILSAAMALFGFLREEVRRGAWVVELPIERFSFASPPHRRNSN
;
A
#
# COMPACT_ATOMS: atom_id res chain seq x y z
N MET A 1 -8.89 -51.28 -12.33
CA MET A 1 -8.93 -50.17 -11.37
C MET A 1 -7.68 -49.29 -11.33
N THR A 2 -6.52 -49.74 -11.82
CA THR A 2 -5.24 -48.99 -11.82
C THR A 2 -5.15 -47.93 -12.89
N GLN A 3 -5.70 -48.18 -14.08
CA GLN A 3 -5.60 -47.24 -15.23
C GLN A 3 -6.30 -45.88 -14.98
N ASN A 4 -7.46 -45.89 -14.30
CA ASN A 4 -8.17 -44.66 -13.96
C ASN A 4 -7.38 -43.82 -12.92
N ARG A 5 -6.68 -44.44 -11.98
CA ARG A 5 -5.87 -43.73 -10.97
C ARG A 5 -4.67 -43.02 -11.61
N ILE A 6 -4.02 -43.64 -12.58
CA ILE A 6 -2.89 -43.04 -13.33
C ILE A 6 -3.38 -41.84 -14.10
N SER A 7 -4.52 -41.93 -14.80
CA SER A 7 -5.11 -40.79 -15.52
C SER A 7 -5.48 -39.63 -14.59
N TYR A 8 -6.03 -39.92 -13.43
CA TYR A 8 -6.34 -38.88 -12.43
C TYR A 8 -5.08 -38.20 -11.88
N LEU A 9 -4.04 -38.97 -11.56
CA LEU A 9 -2.75 -38.41 -11.12
C LEU A 9 -2.09 -37.56 -12.19
N PHE A 10 -2.12 -38.00 -13.43
CA PHE A 10 -1.60 -37.25 -14.57
C PHE A 10 -2.35 -35.93 -14.77
N LEU A 11 -3.69 -35.95 -14.75
CA LEU A 11 -4.53 -34.77 -14.85
C LEU A 11 -4.27 -33.81 -13.67
N LEU A 12 -4.13 -34.32 -12.46
CA LEU A 12 -3.84 -33.50 -11.28
C LEU A 12 -2.46 -32.85 -11.40
N CYS A 13 -1.45 -33.59 -11.82
CA CYS A 13 -0.11 -33.08 -12.04
C CYS A 13 -0.09 -32.01 -13.13
N LEU A 14 -0.76 -32.25 -14.25
CA LEU A 14 -0.89 -31.30 -15.35
C LEU A 14 -1.62 -30.02 -14.92
N THR A 15 -2.69 -30.16 -14.13
CA THR A 15 -3.45 -29.04 -13.58
C THR A 15 -2.60 -28.20 -12.62
N LEU A 16 -1.80 -28.84 -11.77
CA LEU A 16 -0.88 -28.14 -10.85
C LEU A 16 0.21 -27.38 -11.61
N VAL A 17 0.79 -28.01 -12.66
CA VAL A 17 1.80 -27.35 -13.50
C VAL A 17 1.18 -26.15 -14.23
N ALA A 18 -0.02 -26.31 -14.80
CA ALA A 18 -0.74 -25.23 -15.46
C ALA A 18 -1.08 -24.09 -14.47
N ALA A 19 -1.55 -24.43 -13.27
CA ALA A 19 -1.85 -23.46 -12.22
C ALA A 19 -0.60 -22.70 -11.78
N TYR A 20 0.53 -23.39 -11.60
CA TYR A 20 1.81 -22.75 -11.28
C TYR A 20 2.27 -21.80 -12.41
N GLY A 21 2.13 -22.23 -13.68
CA GLY A 21 2.41 -21.40 -14.84
C GLY A 21 1.54 -20.13 -14.86
N CYS A 22 0.22 -20.29 -14.66
CA CYS A 22 -0.70 -19.15 -14.56
C CYS A 22 -0.34 -18.20 -13.41
N CYS A 23 0.01 -18.72 -12.24
CA CYS A 23 0.44 -17.89 -11.10
C CYS A 23 1.71 -17.08 -11.44
N LYS A 24 2.71 -17.71 -12.07
CA LYS A 24 3.92 -17.00 -12.53
C LYS A 24 3.63 -15.93 -13.58
N LEU A 25 2.69 -16.19 -14.48
CA LEU A 25 2.31 -15.27 -15.55
C LEU A 25 1.56 -14.05 -15.02
N ILE A 26 0.75 -14.23 -13.96
CA ILE A 26 -0.03 -13.16 -13.33
C ILE A 26 0.80 -12.39 -12.28
N ALA A 27 1.81 -13.01 -11.68
CA ALA A 27 2.61 -12.44 -10.61
C ALA A 27 3.12 -10.99 -10.88
N PRO A 28 3.71 -10.65 -12.07
CA PRO A 28 4.18 -9.30 -12.35
C PRO A 28 3.03 -8.27 -12.42
N PHE A 29 1.81 -8.72 -12.78
CA PHE A 29 0.64 -7.86 -12.91
C PHE A 29 -0.16 -7.73 -11.61
N LEU A 30 0.22 -8.45 -10.56
CA LEU A 30 -0.50 -8.47 -9.29
C LEU A 30 -0.58 -7.07 -8.66
N LYS A 31 0.51 -6.29 -8.76
CA LYS A 31 0.58 -4.91 -8.23
C LYS A 31 -0.46 -4.00 -8.91
N PRO A 32 -0.46 -3.81 -10.23
CA PRO A 32 -1.47 -2.98 -10.90
C PRO A 32 -2.89 -3.52 -10.77
N ILE A 33 -3.10 -4.85 -10.72
CA ILE A 33 -4.44 -5.45 -10.51
C ILE A 33 -5.00 -5.08 -9.13
N LEU A 34 -4.20 -5.21 -8.07
CA LEU A 34 -4.63 -4.88 -6.72
C LEU A 34 -4.90 -3.40 -6.55
N PHE A 35 -4.03 -2.56 -7.11
CA PHE A 35 -4.23 -1.12 -7.08
C PHE A 35 -5.51 -0.73 -7.84
N ALA A 36 -5.73 -1.31 -9.03
CA ALA A 36 -6.96 -1.13 -9.77
C ALA A 36 -8.21 -1.60 -8.99
N ALA A 37 -8.12 -2.71 -8.25
CA ALA A 37 -9.22 -3.21 -7.43
C ALA A 37 -9.55 -2.24 -6.28
N LEU A 38 -8.56 -1.67 -5.61
CA LEU A 38 -8.75 -0.66 -4.58
C LEU A 38 -9.42 0.59 -5.13
N VAL A 39 -8.88 1.11 -6.26
CA VAL A 39 -9.44 2.28 -6.94
C VAL A 39 -10.86 1.98 -7.43
N ALA A 40 -11.12 0.77 -7.94
CA ALA A 40 -12.46 0.35 -8.36
C ALA A 40 -13.45 0.39 -7.19
N ILE A 41 -13.07 -0.10 -6.01
CA ILE A 41 -13.93 -0.09 -4.82
C ILE A 41 -14.16 1.35 -4.34
N LEU A 42 -13.11 2.17 -4.30
CA LEU A 42 -13.18 3.57 -3.88
C LEU A 42 -14.11 4.39 -4.77
N PHE A 43 -13.97 4.24 -6.08
CA PHE A 43 -14.75 5.00 -7.08
C PHE A 43 -16.03 4.28 -7.54
N TYR A 44 -16.34 3.11 -6.94
CA TYR A 44 -17.57 2.38 -7.29
C TYR A 44 -18.86 3.21 -7.12
N PRO A 45 -19.05 4.03 -6.05
CA PRO A 45 -20.24 4.88 -5.93
C PRO A 45 -20.34 5.91 -7.07
N MET A 46 -19.22 6.45 -7.54
CA MET A 46 -19.19 7.35 -8.71
C MET A 46 -19.58 6.60 -10.00
N TYR A 47 -18.96 5.45 -10.25
CA TYR A 47 -19.30 4.59 -11.38
C TYR A 47 -20.79 4.21 -11.38
N SER A 48 -21.35 3.85 -10.21
CA SER A 48 -22.76 3.47 -10.11
C SER A 48 -23.73 4.60 -10.42
N ARG A 49 -23.35 5.86 -10.11
CA ARG A 49 -24.13 7.06 -10.50
C ARG A 49 -24.07 7.29 -12.01
N ILE A 50 -22.90 7.20 -12.61
CA ILE A 50 -22.71 7.32 -14.06
C ILE A 50 -23.51 6.24 -14.81
N LEU A 51 -23.45 4.99 -14.32
CA LEU A 51 -24.17 3.87 -14.93
C LEU A 51 -25.69 4.08 -14.92
N ARG A 52 -26.25 4.69 -13.89
CA ARG A 52 -27.69 5.03 -13.83
C ARG A 52 -28.08 6.10 -14.85
N SER A 53 -27.17 7.02 -15.19
CA SER A 53 -27.42 8.10 -16.14
C SER A 53 -27.25 7.63 -17.60
N VAL A 54 -26.17 6.85 -17.88
CA VAL A 54 -25.80 6.48 -19.24
C VAL A 54 -26.45 5.16 -19.70
N ASN A 55 -26.91 4.33 -18.77
CA ASN A 55 -27.54 3.01 -19.00
C ASN A 55 -26.74 2.02 -19.86
N ASN A 56 -25.46 2.30 -20.13
CA ASN A 56 -24.55 1.44 -20.89
C ASN A 56 -23.29 1.17 -20.05
N ARG A 57 -23.05 -0.12 -19.72
CA ARG A 57 -21.92 -0.53 -18.85
C ARG A 57 -20.54 -0.15 -19.41
N SER A 58 -20.34 -0.30 -20.72
CA SER A 58 -19.06 -0.02 -21.35
C SER A 58 -18.74 1.47 -21.33
N ILE A 59 -19.73 2.33 -21.67
CA ILE A 59 -19.57 3.78 -21.66
C ILE A 59 -19.40 4.31 -20.24
N ALA A 60 -20.18 3.80 -19.29
CA ALA A 60 -20.06 4.20 -17.89
C ALA A 60 -18.70 3.81 -17.29
N SER A 61 -18.16 2.63 -17.65
CA SER A 61 -16.83 2.19 -17.23
C SER A 61 -15.73 3.04 -17.84
N LEU A 62 -15.84 3.38 -19.12
CA LEU A 62 -14.89 4.25 -19.80
C LEU A 62 -14.86 5.66 -19.18
N LEU A 63 -16.03 6.25 -18.97
CA LEU A 63 -16.15 7.58 -18.34
C LEU A 63 -15.59 7.58 -16.90
N ALA A 64 -15.93 6.57 -16.10
CA ALA A 64 -15.42 6.46 -14.74
C ALA A 64 -13.90 6.31 -14.72
N THR A 65 -13.34 5.46 -15.60
CA THR A 65 -11.89 5.28 -15.73
C THR A 65 -11.20 6.55 -16.19
N LEU A 66 -11.79 7.27 -17.15
CA LEU A 66 -11.27 8.54 -17.65
C LEU A 66 -11.25 9.61 -16.56
N ILE A 67 -12.32 9.72 -15.76
CA ILE A 67 -12.37 10.67 -14.64
C ILE A 67 -11.26 10.38 -13.63
N VAL A 68 -11.04 9.11 -13.27
CA VAL A 68 -9.96 8.71 -12.38
C VAL A 68 -8.59 9.03 -12.99
N ALA A 69 -8.41 8.76 -14.30
CA ALA A 69 -7.18 9.08 -15.01
C ALA A 69 -6.89 10.59 -15.02
N VAL A 70 -7.90 11.39 -15.34
CA VAL A 70 -7.79 12.87 -15.34
C VAL A 70 -7.46 13.40 -13.94
N LEU A 71 -8.10 12.86 -12.90
CA LEU A 71 -7.82 13.24 -11.51
C LEU A 71 -6.37 12.97 -11.12
N LEU A 72 -5.84 11.80 -11.49
CA LEU A 72 -4.44 11.46 -11.24
C LEU A 72 -3.48 12.34 -12.07
N VAL A 73 -3.77 12.55 -13.36
CA VAL A 73 -2.93 13.39 -14.23
C VAL A 73 -2.90 14.85 -13.71
N ILE A 74 -4.04 15.39 -13.29
CA ILE A 74 -4.10 16.74 -12.71
C ILE A 74 -3.24 16.80 -11.44
N SER A 75 -3.32 15.81 -10.55
CA SER A 75 -2.53 15.75 -9.31
C SER A 75 -1.02 15.74 -9.62
N PHE A 76 -0.59 14.92 -10.58
CA PHE A 76 0.80 14.87 -11.02
C PHE A 76 1.24 16.16 -11.74
N ALA A 77 0.39 16.76 -12.56
CA ALA A 77 0.68 18.00 -13.27
C ALA A 77 0.84 19.18 -12.29
N LEU A 78 -0.02 19.26 -11.26
CA LEU A 78 0.10 20.27 -10.21
C LEU A 78 1.40 20.10 -9.42
N LEU A 79 1.74 18.86 -9.07
CA LEU A 79 3.01 18.55 -8.41
C LEU A 79 4.21 18.93 -9.29
N ALA A 80 4.20 18.52 -10.56
CA ALA A 80 5.27 18.86 -11.52
C ALA A 80 5.42 20.38 -11.72
N ARG A 81 4.29 21.10 -11.83
CA ARG A 81 4.29 22.56 -11.94
C ARG A 81 4.85 23.23 -10.69
N ALA A 82 4.49 22.77 -9.52
CA ALA A 82 4.98 23.30 -8.26
C ALA A 82 6.49 23.05 -8.10
N LEU A 83 6.95 21.86 -8.50
CA LEU A 83 8.38 21.55 -8.58
C LEU A 83 9.12 22.45 -9.57
N ALA A 84 8.58 22.62 -10.78
CA ALA A 84 9.18 23.45 -11.81
C ALA A 84 9.25 24.93 -11.38
N ALA A 85 8.21 25.46 -10.73
CA ALA A 85 8.21 26.81 -10.18
C ALA A 85 9.30 27.01 -9.12
N GLY A 86 9.44 26.05 -8.19
CA GLY A 86 10.49 26.08 -7.17
C GLY A 86 11.89 25.98 -7.75
N ILE A 87 12.06 25.15 -8.77
CA ILE A 87 13.32 25.03 -9.48
C ILE A 87 13.62 26.39 -10.23
N HIS A 88 12.61 27.01 -10.83
CA HIS A 88 12.81 28.26 -11.61
C HIS A 88 13.19 29.47 -10.73
N GLU A 89 12.56 29.59 -9.54
CA GLU A 89 12.97 30.60 -8.56
C GLU A 89 14.41 30.38 -8.06
N THR A 90 14.80 29.12 -7.90
CA THR A 90 16.15 28.76 -7.47
C THR A 90 17.17 28.85 -8.60
N TYR A 91 16.81 28.48 -9.84
CA TYR A 91 17.69 28.60 -11.01
C TYR A 91 17.88 30.07 -11.45
N GLY A 92 16.89 30.90 -11.27
CA GLY A 92 17.02 32.36 -11.55
C GLY A 92 18.07 33.02 -10.67
N SER A 93 18.28 32.53 -9.45
CA SER A 93 19.35 33.01 -8.55
C SER A 93 20.71 32.32 -8.78
N LEU A 94 20.75 31.21 -9.55
CA LEU A 94 21.95 30.39 -9.80
C LEU A 94 22.51 30.54 -11.22
N ASN A 95 21.84 31.28 -12.10
CA ASN A 95 22.18 31.34 -13.53
C ASN A 95 23.35 32.27 -13.82
N ALA A 96 24.55 31.88 -13.39
CA ALA A 96 25.82 32.38 -13.96
C ALA A 96 26.89 31.28 -13.85
N GLY A 97 26.84 30.23 -14.68
CA GLY A 97 27.98 29.34 -14.87
C GLY A 97 27.71 27.84 -14.85
N SER A 98 28.46 27.14 -15.64
CA SER A 98 28.37 25.76 -16.09
C SER A 98 28.54 24.61 -15.07
N ASP A 99 28.59 24.88 -13.77
CA ASP A 99 28.88 23.84 -12.75
C ASP A 99 27.77 23.70 -11.68
N GLY A 100 26.56 23.39 -12.11
CA GLY A 100 25.42 23.25 -11.21
C GLY A 100 25.59 22.16 -10.11
N ARG A 101 26.37 21.10 -10.36
CA ARG A 101 26.66 20.06 -9.39
C ARG A 101 27.62 20.50 -8.29
N GLU A 102 28.69 21.18 -8.65
CA GLU A 102 29.67 21.69 -7.68
C GLU A 102 29.09 22.82 -6.82
N ARG A 103 28.29 23.69 -7.41
CA ARG A 103 27.60 24.76 -6.66
C ARG A 103 26.53 24.24 -5.73
N LEU A 104 25.79 23.20 -6.13
CA LEU A 104 24.82 22.51 -5.25
C LEU A 104 25.54 21.90 -4.03
N GLY A 105 26.68 21.23 -4.26
CA GLY A 105 27.52 20.72 -3.20
C GLY A 105 28.06 21.83 -2.29
N ALA A 106 28.59 22.90 -2.85
CA ALA A 106 29.11 24.06 -2.11
C ALA A 106 28.02 24.79 -1.33
N TYR A 107 26.82 24.95 -1.92
CA TYR A 107 25.68 25.54 -1.24
C TYR A 107 25.20 24.72 -0.05
N LEU A 108 25.08 23.41 -0.21
CA LEU A 108 24.69 22.48 0.88
C LEU A 108 25.75 22.44 1.99
N ILE A 109 27.03 22.52 1.63
CA ILE A 109 28.12 22.69 2.60
C ILE A 109 27.94 24.00 3.36
N ARG A 110 27.64 25.09 2.69
CA ARG A 110 27.43 26.40 3.33
C ARG A 110 26.18 26.41 4.23
N VAL A 111 25.07 25.79 3.80
CA VAL A 111 23.84 25.63 4.62
C VAL A 111 24.12 24.72 5.83
N SER A 112 24.87 23.64 5.65
CA SER A 112 25.26 22.77 6.76
C SER A 112 26.22 23.48 7.75
N GLU A 113 27.09 24.33 7.27
CA GLU A 113 27.97 25.16 8.11
C GLU A 113 27.18 26.19 8.94
N GLN A 114 26.17 26.82 8.34
CA GLN A 114 25.26 27.73 9.05
C GLN A 114 24.41 26.99 10.09
N ALA A 115 23.91 25.81 9.77
CA ALA A 115 23.17 24.99 10.70
C ALA A 115 24.03 24.49 11.85
N VAL A 116 25.26 24.06 11.56
CA VAL A 116 26.24 23.65 12.59
C VAL A 116 26.65 24.83 13.47
N ALA A 117 26.87 26.02 12.89
CA ALA A 117 27.22 27.23 13.67
C ALA A 117 26.07 27.61 14.63
N ALA A 118 24.82 27.55 14.16
CA ALA A 118 23.65 27.84 15.01
C ALA A 118 23.42 26.82 16.16
N VAL A 119 23.82 25.56 15.96
CA VAL A 119 23.72 24.52 16.99
C VAL A 119 24.94 24.53 17.90
N ALA A 120 26.11 24.89 17.40
CA ALA A 120 27.36 24.97 18.17
C ALA A 120 27.30 26.03 19.28
N ASP A 121 26.51 27.09 19.09
CA ASP A 121 26.28 28.10 20.14
C ASP A 121 25.47 27.58 21.34
N TYR A 122 24.74 26.46 21.15
CA TYR A 122 23.91 25.85 22.21
C TYR A 122 24.50 24.60 22.86
N ILE A 123 25.46 23.92 22.20
CA ILE A 123 25.97 22.62 22.66
C ILE A 123 27.48 22.63 22.56
N SER A 124 28.20 22.46 23.68
CA SER A 124 29.66 22.41 23.77
C SER A 124 30.24 21.10 23.21
N ILE A 125 30.04 20.83 21.91
CA ILE A 125 30.59 19.65 21.21
C ILE A 125 31.74 20.07 20.29
N SER A 126 32.75 19.20 20.15
CA SER A 126 33.91 19.39 19.27
C SER A 126 33.47 19.65 17.83
N ILE A 127 33.68 20.86 17.35
CA ILE A 127 33.22 21.40 16.07
C ILE A 127 33.71 20.59 14.83
N PRO A 128 34.97 20.05 14.79
CA PRO A 128 35.45 19.31 13.62
C PRO A 128 34.72 18.01 13.35
N ASP A 129 34.40 17.22 14.38
CA ASP A 129 33.74 15.91 14.22
C ASP A 129 32.27 16.07 13.84
N LEU A 130 31.61 17.09 14.36
CA LEU A 130 30.23 17.40 14.01
C LEU A 130 30.13 17.87 12.55
N ARG A 131 31.07 18.71 12.07
CA ARG A 131 31.15 19.14 10.66
C ARG A 131 31.37 18.00 9.69
N ALA A 132 32.29 17.07 10.00
CA ALA A 132 32.55 15.92 9.16
C ALA A 132 31.32 14.98 9.07
N THR A 133 30.64 14.77 10.20
CA THR A 133 29.42 13.95 10.28
C THR A 133 28.27 14.58 9.52
N VAL A 134 27.99 15.87 9.73
CA VAL A 134 26.90 16.60 9.06
C VAL A 134 27.15 16.70 7.55
N ASN A 135 28.38 17.00 7.12
CA ASN A 135 28.74 17.02 5.70
C ASN A 135 28.62 15.64 5.05
N GLY A 136 29.00 14.57 5.74
CA GLY A 136 28.85 13.21 5.25
C GLY A 136 27.36 12.80 5.12
N HIS A 137 26.53 13.21 6.06
CA HIS A 137 25.08 12.96 5.98
C HIS A 137 24.40 13.84 4.93
N ALA A 138 24.78 15.11 4.79
CA ALA A 138 24.27 16.02 3.77
C ALA A 138 24.61 15.50 2.36
N GLN A 139 25.85 15.08 2.10
CA GLN A 139 26.25 14.50 0.82
C GLN A 139 25.49 13.20 0.50
N ARG A 140 25.27 12.32 1.49
CA ARG A 140 24.45 11.11 1.32
C ARG A 140 22.99 11.43 1.04
N ALA A 141 22.42 12.43 1.71
CA ALA A 141 21.06 12.89 1.48
C ALA A 141 20.89 13.45 0.06
N VAL A 142 21.85 14.22 -0.43
CA VAL A 142 21.87 14.74 -1.82
C VAL A 142 22.04 13.62 -2.83
N ALA A 143 23.00 12.72 -2.62
CA ALA A 143 23.18 11.58 -3.50
C ALA A 143 21.93 10.68 -3.51
N GLY A 144 21.28 10.47 -2.35
CA GLY A 144 20.02 9.78 -2.23
C GLY A 144 18.90 10.47 -2.97
N PHE A 145 18.77 11.79 -2.85
CA PHE A 145 17.78 12.57 -3.59
C PHE A 145 18.03 12.55 -5.11
N LEU A 146 19.26 12.73 -5.55
CA LEU A 146 19.61 12.64 -6.97
C LEU A 146 19.37 11.23 -7.54
N SER A 147 19.70 10.18 -6.78
CA SER A 147 19.41 8.80 -7.18
C SER A 147 17.90 8.51 -7.20
N PHE A 148 17.14 9.09 -6.30
CA PHE A 148 15.66 9.01 -6.29
C PHE A 148 15.09 9.69 -7.54
N VAL A 149 15.52 10.92 -7.88
CA VAL A 149 15.10 11.64 -9.09
C VAL A 149 15.52 10.89 -10.36
N ALA A 150 16.76 10.39 -10.42
CA ALA A 150 17.24 9.57 -11.52
C ALA A 150 16.46 8.25 -11.66
N GLY A 151 16.11 7.62 -10.54
CA GLY A 151 15.25 6.43 -10.49
C GLY A 151 13.83 6.70 -11.00
N LEU A 152 13.28 7.86 -10.68
CA LEU A 152 12.00 8.31 -11.24
C LEU A 152 12.07 8.46 -12.77
N LEU A 153 13.13 9.09 -13.29
CA LEU A 153 13.31 9.27 -14.72
C LEU A 153 13.59 7.95 -15.45
N GLY A 154 14.44 7.08 -14.87
CA GLY A 154 14.72 5.74 -15.41
C GLY A 154 13.52 4.79 -15.34
N GLY A 155 12.63 5.01 -14.38
CA GLY A 155 11.43 4.21 -14.17
C GLY A 155 10.20 4.62 -14.99
N ILE A 156 10.25 5.73 -15.76
CA ILE A 156 9.08 6.29 -16.45
C ILE A 156 8.39 5.23 -17.33
N ALA A 157 9.13 4.46 -18.10
CA ALA A 157 8.56 3.42 -18.96
C ALA A 157 7.81 2.35 -18.15
N SER A 158 8.37 1.91 -17.02
CA SER A 158 7.74 0.92 -16.15
C SER A 158 6.52 1.49 -15.41
N VAL A 159 6.59 2.75 -14.98
CA VAL A 159 5.47 3.46 -14.35
C VAL A 159 4.33 3.65 -15.36
N LEU A 160 4.62 4.09 -16.58
CA LEU A 160 3.62 4.23 -17.64
C LEU A 160 2.97 2.90 -17.98
N MET A 161 3.76 1.82 -18.14
CA MET A 161 3.23 0.49 -18.42
C MET A 161 2.33 -0.02 -17.28
N ASN A 162 2.78 0.09 -16.03
CA ASN A 162 1.98 -0.32 -14.87
C ASN A 162 0.69 0.52 -14.73
N THR A 163 0.76 1.80 -15.03
CA THR A 163 -0.39 2.72 -15.01
C THR A 163 -1.38 2.36 -16.12
N LEU A 164 -0.90 2.07 -17.33
CA LEU A 164 -1.73 1.64 -18.44
C LEU A 164 -2.46 0.33 -18.11
N ILE A 165 -1.73 -0.66 -17.57
CA ILE A 165 -2.31 -1.92 -17.12
C ILE A 165 -3.33 -1.69 -16.00
N CYS A 166 -3.03 -0.80 -15.05
CA CYS A 166 -3.94 -0.45 -13.97
C CYS A 166 -5.26 0.12 -14.51
N PHE A 167 -5.21 1.07 -15.46
CA PHE A 167 -6.42 1.63 -16.08
C PHE A 167 -7.17 0.61 -16.93
N PHE A 168 -6.47 -0.25 -17.63
CA PHE A 168 -7.06 -1.35 -18.39
C PHE A 168 -7.84 -2.28 -17.45
N VAL A 169 -7.21 -2.73 -16.38
CA VAL A 169 -7.85 -3.59 -15.36
C VAL A 169 -9.01 -2.86 -14.68
N LEU A 170 -8.84 -1.58 -14.34
CA LEU A 170 -9.87 -0.75 -13.72
C LEU A 170 -11.14 -0.67 -14.60
N PHE A 171 -10.97 -0.45 -15.90
CA PHE A 171 -12.07 -0.47 -16.86
C PHE A 171 -12.85 -1.79 -16.81
N PHE A 172 -12.16 -2.93 -16.85
CA PHE A 172 -12.80 -4.24 -16.79
C PHE A 172 -13.42 -4.54 -15.43
N LEU A 173 -12.82 -4.09 -14.34
CA LEU A 173 -13.40 -4.22 -13.00
C LEU A 173 -14.71 -3.43 -12.86
N PHE A 174 -14.80 -2.23 -13.43
CA PHE A 174 -16.06 -1.50 -13.48
C PHE A 174 -17.08 -2.18 -14.38
N LYS A 175 -16.69 -2.62 -15.57
CA LYS A 175 -17.59 -3.21 -16.55
C LYS A 175 -18.11 -4.57 -16.11
N ASP A 176 -17.22 -5.48 -15.73
CA ASP A 176 -17.48 -6.90 -15.54
C ASP A 176 -17.31 -7.38 -14.09
N GLY A 177 -17.03 -6.50 -13.14
CA GLY A 177 -16.69 -6.85 -11.76
C GLY A 177 -17.71 -7.75 -11.06
N LYS A 178 -19.02 -7.51 -11.28
CA LYS A 178 -20.07 -8.40 -10.76
C LYS A 178 -20.01 -9.80 -11.38
N GLY A 179 -19.66 -9.90 -12.67
CA GLY A 179 -19.51 -11.15 -13.39
C GLY A 179 -18.28 -11.93 -12.89
N ILE A 180 -17.17 -11.23 -12.65
CA ILE A 180 -15.92 -11.82 -12.11
C ILE A 180 -16.19 -12.45 -10.75
N VAL A 181 -16.82 -11.73 -9.83
CA VAL A 181 -17.18 -12.25 -8.50
C VAL A 181 -18.08 -13.49 -8.62
N ARG A 182 -19.06 -13.49 -9.53
CA ARG A 182 -19.94 -14.64 -9.75
C ARG A 182 -19.19 -15.86 -10.29
N ARG A 183 -18.20 -15.68 -11.18
CA ARG A 183 -17.36 -16.78 -11.69
C ARG A 183 -16.47 -17.36 -10.59
N ILE A 184 -15.95 -16.53 -9.69
CA ILE A 184 -15.15 -16.98 -8.54
C ILE A 184 -15.97 -17.95 -7.66
N TYR A 185 -17.25 -17.67 -7.43
CA TYR A 185 -18.12 -18.60 -6.67
C TYR A 185 -18.21 -20.00 -7.30
N VAL A 186 -18.22 -20.08 -8.62
CA VAL A 186 -18.34 -21.36 -9.35
C VAL A 186 -17.01 -22.12 -9.40
N LEU A 187 -15.89 -21.39 -9.40
CA LEU A 187 -14.55 -22.00 -9.48
C LEU A 187 -14.05 -22.53 -8.14
N LEU A 188 -14.58 -22.01 -7.01
CA LEU A 188 -14.17 -22.47 -5.69
C LEU A 188 -14.80 -23.84 -5.37
N PRO A 189 -14.00 -24.88 -5.05
CA PRO A 189 -14.50 -26.18 -4.64
C PRO A 189 -15.01 -26.15 -3.17
N LEU A 190 -15.84 -25.18 -2.85
CA LEU A 190 -16.41 -24.94 -1.53
C LEU A 190 -17.94 -25.08 -1.60
N ARG A 191 -18.56 -25.39 -0.48
CA ARG A 191 -20.03 -25.30 -0.36
C ARG A 191 -20.47 -23.87 -0.64
N ILE A 192 -21.61 -23.71 -1.29
CA ILE A 192 -22.12 -22.38 -1.71
C ILE A 192 -22.10 -21.36 -0.55
N ASP A 193 -22.47 -21.81 0.66
CA ASP A 193 -22.50 -20.94 1.84
C ASP A 193 -21.08 -20.54 2.31
N GLN A 194 -20.12 -21.47 2.24
CA GLN A 194 -18.71 -21.20 2.56
C GLN A 194 -18.09 -20.23 1.53
N ALA A 195 -18.35 -20.47 0.24
CA ALA A 195 -17.90 -19.58 -0.84
C ALA A 195 -18.48 -18.18 -0.68
N LYS A 196 -19.76 -18.04 -0.35
CA LYS A 196 -20.40 -16.74 -0.06
C LYS A 196 -19.74 -16.05 1.12
N ARG A 197 -19.55 -16.73 2.26
CA ARG A 197 -18.89 -16.16 3.45
C ARG A 197 -17.46 -15.72 3.16
N LEU A 198 -16.69 -16.50 2.39
CA LEU A 198 -15.32 -16.14 2.01
C LEU A 198 -15.29 -14.86 1.18
N VAL A 199 -16.12 -14.78 0.15
CA VAL A 199 -16.17 -13.59 -0.71
C VAL A 199 -16.66 -12.35 0.07
N VAL A 200 -17.62 -12.51 0.98
CA VAL A 200 -18.06 -11.41 1.85
C VAL A 200 -16.91 -10.95 2.75
N CYS A 201 -16.19 -11.87 3.38
CA CYS A 201 -15.04 -11.57 4.24
C CYS A 201 -13.94 -10.81 3.48
N VAL A 202 -13.57 -11.27 2.28
CA VAL A 202 -12.60 -10.57 1.41
C VAL A 202 -13.10 -9.18 1.02
N LYS A 203 -14.39 -9.06 0.65
CA LYS A 203 -14.99 -7.77 0.28
C LYS A 203 -15.00 -6.79 1.46
N GLU A 204 -15.34 -7.24 2.65
CA GLU A 204 -15.33 -6.43 3.87
C GLU A 204 -13.91 -5.97 4.21
N THR A 205 -12.92 -6.85 4.09
CA THR A 205 -11.50 -6.51 4.29
C THR A 205 -11.02 -5.48 3.27
N LEU A 206 -11.32 -5.68 1.99
CA LEU A 206 -10.98 -4.68 0.96
C LEU A 206 -11.70 -3.35 1.22
N GLY A 207 -12.96 -3.37 1.63
CA GLY A 207 -13.70 -2.19 2.03
C GLY A 207 -13.07 -1.47 3.23
N ALA A 208 -12.61 -2.22 4.24
CA ALA A 208 -11.90 -1.68 5.39
C ALA A 208 -10.57 -1.02 5.00
N ILE A 209 -9.80 -1.64 4.10
CA ILE A 209 -8.56 -1.10 3.57
C ILE A 209 -8.82 0.23 2.83
N VAL A 210 -9.81 0.25 1.93
CA VAL A 210 -10.16 1.46 1.15
C VAL A 210 -10.60 2.59 2.07
N TRP A 211 -11.47 2.29 3.03
CA TRP A 211 -11.92 3.29 4.00
C TRP A 211 -10.78 3.81 4.87
N GLY A 212 -9.95 2.92 5.42
CA GLY A 212 -8.78 3.29 6.20
C GLY A 212 -7.82 4.17 5.39
N THR A 213 -7.55 3.80 4.13
CA THR A 213 -6.71 4.60 3.23
C THR A 213 -7.31 5.99 2.98
N LEU A 214 -8.64 6.10 2.80
CA LEU A 214 -9.29 7.39 2.60
C LEU A 214 -9.19 8.29 3.83
N VAL A 215 -9.46 7.74 5.02
CA VAL A 215 -9.34 8.48 6.30
C VAL A 215 -7.89 8.97 6.50
N ILE A 216 -6.93 8.09 6.28
CA ILE A 216 -5.49 8.42 6.38
C ILE A 216 -5.12 9.51 5.37
N ALA A 217 -5.58 9.40 4.13
CA ALA A 217 -5.29 10.36 3.07
C ALA A 217 -5.80 11.78 3.43
N ILE A 218 -7.02 11.88 3.95
CA ILE A 218 -7.60 13.14 4.40
C ILE A 218 -6.80 13.71 5.57
N LEU A 219 -6.46 12.88 6.55
CA LEU A 219 -5.71 13.30 7.74
C LEU A 219 -4.30 13.77 7.38
N GLN A 220 -3.60 13.02 6.53
CA GLN A 220 -2.26 13.39 6.03
C GLN A 220 -2.31 14.66 5.19
N GLY A 221 -3.33 14.82 4.35
CA GLY A 221 -3.57 16.06 3.61
C GLY A 221 -3.77 17.26 4.53
N ALA A 222 -4.63 17.12 5.54
CA ALA A 222 -4.89 18.19 6.51
C ALA A 222 -3.62 18.57 7.31
N LEU A 223 -2.87 17.59 7.81
CA LEU A 223 -1.62 17.81 8.53
C LEU A 223 -0.54 18.45 7.67
N THR A 224 -0.45 18.05 6.40
CA THR A 224 0.47 18.65 5.44
C THR A 224 0.08 20.09 5.13
N GLY A 225 -1.21 20.36 4.91
CA GLY A 225 -1.72 21.72 4.70
C GLY A 225 -1.43 22.62 5.88
N LEU A 226 -1.62 22.13 7.11
CA LEU A 226 -1.30 22.84 8.33
C LEU A 226 0.21 23.15 8.43
N ALA A 227 1.07 22.17 8.15
CA ALA A 227 2.52 22.35 8.16
C ALA A 227 2.97 23.42 7.14
N PHE A 228 2.42 23.35 5.93
CA PHE A 228 2.75 24.28 4.86
C PHE A 228 2.24 25.70 5.18
N TRP A 229 1.08 25.81 5.81
CA TRP A 229 0.57 27.09 6.29
C TRP A 229 1.48 27.71 7.36
N VAL A 230 1.92 26.93 8.35
CA VAL A 230 2.83 27.39 9.43
C VAL A 230 4.19 27.82 8.86
N VAL A 231 4.73 27.07 7.90
CA VAL A 231 6.03 27.35 7.27
C VAL A 231 5.93 28.54 6.27
N GLY A 232 4.71 28.93 5.88
CA GLY A 232 4.46 30.03 4.95
C GLY A 232 4.70 29.64 3.49
N VAL A 233 4.45 28.39 3.13
CA VAL A 233 4.45 27.93 1.73
C VAL A 233 3.20 28.45 1.04
N SER A 234 3.33 28.94 -0.19
CA SER A 234 2.19 29.44 -0.97
C SER A 234 1.17 28.33 -1.24
N SER A 235 -0.13 28.67 -1.16
CA SER A 235 -1.25 27.79 -1.47
C SER A 235 -1.30 26.49 -0.61
N PRO A 236 -1.31 26.56 0.71
CA PRO A 236 -1.27 25.38 1.60
C PRO A 236 -2.46 24.42 1.39
N VAL A 237 -3.65 24.94 1.04
CA VAL A 237 -4.85 24.16 0.74
C VAL A 237 -4.67 23.30 -0.52
N LEU A 238 -4.02 23.84 -1.53
CA LEU A 238 -3.70 23.09 -2.74
C LEU A 238 -2.76 21.92 -2.43
N TRP A 239 -1.72 22.18 -1.64
CA TRP A 239 -0.78 21.16 -1.20
C TRP A 239 -1.42 20.10 -0.30
N ALA A 240 -2.37 20.50 0.55
CA ALA A 240 -3.19 19.57 1.33
C ALA A 240 -3.97 18.61 0.42
N ALA A 241 -4.63 19.15 -0.62
CA ALA A 241 -5.39 18.34 -1.57
C ALA A 241 -4.48 17.41 -2.39
N VAL A 242 -3.34 17.92 -2.88
CA VAL A 242 -2.34 17.10 -3.60
C VAL A 242 -1.81 15.98 -2.71
N THR A 243 -1.49 16.29 -1.45
CA THR A 243 -1.03 15.26 -0.49
C THR A 243 -2.10 14.22 -0.22
N ALA A 244 -3.35 14.61 -0.02
CA ALA A 244 -4.45 13.67 0.17
C ALA A 244 -4.63 12.73 -1.04
N LEU A 245 -4.49 13.24 -2.26
CA LEU A 245 -4.55 12.42 -3.46
C LEU A 245 -3.32 11.50 -3.60
N CYS A 246 -2.12 12.00 -3.34
CA CYS A 246 -0.90 11.20 -3.36
C CYS A 246 -0.90 10.11 -2.26
N ALA A 247 -1.46 10.40 -1.09
CA ALA A 247 -1.54 9.48 0.05
C ALA A 247 -2.48 8.26 -0.21
N LEU A 248 -3.29 8.30 -1.26
CA LEU A 248 -4.00 7.11 -1.73
C LEU A 248 -3.04 6.00 -2.18
N VAL A 249 -1.78 6.36 -2.52
CA VAL A 249 -0.71 5.40 -2.78
C VAL A 249 0.14 5.26 -1.52
N PRO A 250 -0.01 4.18 -0.74
CA PRO A 250 0.70 4.02 0.53
C PRO A 250 2.23 4.03 0.36
N VAL A 251 2.93 4.44 1.41
CA VAL A 251 4.40 4.45 1.53
C VAL A 251 5.11 5.53 0.69
N ILE A 252 4.66 5.79 -0.53
CA ILE A 252 5.34 6.71 -1.45
C ILE A 252 4.64 8.07 -1.48
N GLY A 253 3.31 8.10 -1.32
CA GLY A 253 2.46 9.26 -1.65
C GLY A 253 2.83 10.55 -0.94
N THR A 254 3.02 10.54 0.36
CA THR A 254 3.39 11.75 1.12
C THR A 254 4.84 12.19 0.86
N GLY A 255 5.76 11.23 0.64
CA GLY A 255 7.14 11.50 0.30
C GLY A 255 7.30 12.33 -0.98
N PHE A 256 6.43 12.10 -1.98
CA PHE A 256 6.40 12.88 -3.23
C PHE A 256 6.11 14.36 -3.02
N VAL A 257 5.43 14.72 -1.94
CA VAL A 257 5.09 16.11 -1.62
C VAL A 257 6.13 16.72 -0.69
N PHE A 258 6.53 16.01 0.36
CA PHE A 258 7.46 16.52 1.35
C PHE A 258 8.89 16.65 0.82
N ALA A 259 9.40 15.66 0.09
CA ALA A 259 10.78 15.69 -0.40
C ALA A 259 11.09 16.90 -1.30
N PRO A 260 10.28 17.21 -2.34
CA PRO A 260 10.50 18.39 -3.14
C PRO A 260 10.27 19.70 -2.39
N ALA A 261 9.28 19.76 -1.49
CA ALA A 261 9.03 20.97 -0.71
C ALA A 261 10.19 21.28 0.24
N ILE A 262 10.75 20.26 0.91
CA ILE A 262 11.94 20.40 1.75
C ILE A 262 13.14 20.82 0.91
N ALA A 263 13.37 20.18 -0.25
CA ALA A 263 14.45 20.54 -1.15
C ALA A 263 14.33 22.00 -1.60
N MET A 264 13.13 22.44 -1.98
CA MET A 264 12.87 23.83 -2.40
C MET A 264 13.19 24.83 -1.28
N LEU A 265 12.77 24.54 -0.05
CA LEU A 265 13.07 25.41 1.11
C LEU A 265 14.58 25.47 1.40
N LEU A 266 15.28 24.34 1.28
CA LEU A 266 16.73 24.29 1.43
C LEU A 266 17.42 25.13 0.34
N PHE A 267 17.03 24.99 -0.92
CA PHE A 267 17.60 25.76 -2.03
C PHE A 267 17.31 27.25 -1.93
N SER A 268 16.16 27.63 -1.37
CA SER A 268 15.79 29.05 -1.14
C SER A 268 16.47 29.66 0.11
N GLY A 269 17.37 28.94 0.79
CA GLY A 269 18.06 29.41 2.00
C GLY A 269 17.25 29.39 3.29
N HIS A 270 16.03 28.84 3.26
CA HIS A 270 15.14 28.78 4.40
C HIS A 270 15.31 27.44 5.18
N TRP A 271 16.54 27.15 5.60
CA TRP A 271 16.90 25.88 6.23
C TRP A 271 16.10 25.58 7.51
N ILE A 272 15.77 26.59 8.34
CA ILE A 272 14.95 26.41 9.56
C ILE A 272 13.57 25.88 9.18
N LYS A 273 12.94 26.47 8.15
CA LYS A 273 11.64 26.04 7.64
C LYS A 273 11.69 24.61 7.09
N ALA A 274 12.78 24.27 6.41
CA ALA A 274 13.00 22.91 5.88
C ALA A 274 13.12 21.87 7.02
N VAL A 275 13.85 22.20 8.10
CA VAL A 275 14.00 21.34 9.30
C VAL A 275 12.65 21.19 10.01
N ILE A 276 11.90 22.28 10.17
CA ILE A 276 10.56 22.22 10.77
C ILE A 276 9.66 21.28 9.95
N LEU A 277 9.67 21.44 8.62
CA LEU A 277 8.84 20.62 7.72
C LEU A 277 9.26 19.14 7.73
N LEU A 278 10.56 18.87 7.76
CA LEU A 278 11.11 17.51 7.86
C LEU A 278 10.70 16.85 9.18
N THR A 279 10.89 17.57 10.30
CA THR A 279 10.51 17.08 11.63
C THR A 279 9.02 16.83 11.72
N TRP A 280 8.20 17.72 11.20
CA TRP A 280 6.75 17.54 11.14
C TRP A 280 6.35 16.31 10.32
N GLY A 281 6.95 16.12 9.15
CA GLY A 281 6.71 14.96 8.30
C GLY A 281 7.03 13.64 8.99
N ILE A 282 8.19 13.57 9.67
CA ILE A 282 8.64 12.37 10.38
C ILE A 282 7.84 12.13 11.66
N ALA A 283 7.54 13.18 12.43
CA ALA A 283 6.90 13.03 13.74
C ALA A 283 5.39 12.83 13.67
N PHE A 284 4.71 13.47 12.71
CA PHE A 284 3.25 13.46 12.65
C PHE A 284 2.69 12.76 11.43
N VAL A 285 3.24 12.99 10.23
CA VAL A 285 2.63 12.49 8.99
C VAL A 285 3.01 11.04 8.73
N HIS A 286 4.28 10.69 8.89
CA HIS A 286 4.77 9.32 8.61
C HIS A 286 4.23 8.25 9.60
N PRO A 287 4.12 8.50 10.92
CA PRO A 287 3.60 7.50 11.86
C PRO A 287 2.14 7.13 11.64
N ILE A 288 1.35 8.02 11.01
CA ILE A 288 -0.07 7.76 10.72
C ILE A 288 -0.23 6.48 9.89
N ASP A 289 0.59 6.28 8.88
CA ASP A 289 0.53 5.07 8.05
C ASP A 289 0.80 3.80 8.85
N ASN A 290 1.73 3.85 9.79
CA ASN A 290 2.19 2.68 10.52
C ASN A 290 1.29 2.32 11.71
N VAL A 291 0.66 3.32 12.33
CA VAL A 291 -0.17 3.14 13.54
C VAL A 291 -1.66 3.10 13.21
N LEU A 292 -2.12 4.07 12.44
CA LEU A 292 -3.56 4.24 12.22
C LEU A 292 -4.11 3.23 11.21
N ARG A 293 -3.29 2.81 10.23
CA ARG A 293 -3.72 1.83 9.22
C ARG A 293 -4.09 0.47 9.83
N PRO A 294 -3.26 -0.19 10.66
CA PRO A 294 -3.64 -1.45 11.29
C PRO A 294 -4.87 -1.32 12.18
N TYR A 295 -4.98 -0.18 12.89
CA TYR A 295 -6.11 0.09 13.77
C TYR A 295 -7.44 0.17 13.01
N LEU A 296 -7.50 1.01 11.96
CA LEU A 296 -8.72 1.22 11.16
C LEU A 296 -9.16 -0.06 10.41
N ILE A 297 -8.19 -0.84 9.92
CA ILE A 297 -8.48 -2.11 9.26
C ILE A 297 -9.00 -3.13 10.29
N GLY A 298 -8.34 -3.25 11.44
CA GLY A 298 -8.70 -4.18 12.51
C GLY A 298 -10.10 -3.94 13.04
N GLU A 299 -10.46 -2.71 13.32
CA GLU A 299 -11.77 -2.32 13.83
C GLU A 299 -12.91 -2.76 12.90
N ARG A 300 -12.75 -2.57 11.59
CA ARG A 300 -13.77 -2.94 10.60
C ARG A 300 -13.83 -4.43 10.28
N THR A 301 -12.70 -5.12 10.31
CA THR A 301 -12.63 -6.55 9.99
C THR A 301 -12.89 -7.45 11.20
N LYS A 302 -13.05 -6.86 12.41
CA LYS A 302 -13.14 -7.57 13.68
C LYS A 302 -11.93 -8.48 13.95
N LEU A 303 -10.82 -8.22 13.29
CA LEU A 303 -9.54 -8.87 13.53
C LEU A 303 -8.77 -8.11 14.60
N SER A 304 -8.00 -8.82 15.42
CA SER A 304 -7.10 -8.15 16.35
C SER A 304 -6.12 -7.26 15.58
N THR A 305 -5.94 -6.02 16.04
CA THR A 305 -5.01 -5.04 15.46
C THR A 305 -3.59 -5.62 15.33
N LEU A 306 -3.19 -6.47 16.28
CA LEU A 306 -1.90 -7.16 16.26
C LEU A 306 -1.75 -8.07 15.03
N PHE A 307 -2.76 -8.88 14.72
CA PHE A 307 -2.74 -9.74 13.53
C PHE A 307 -2.74 -8.94 12.25
N VAL A 308 -3.49 -7.84 12.19
CA VAL A 308 -3.48 -6.92 11.04
C VAL A 308 -2.10 -6.29 10.88
N PHE A 309 -1.47 -5.84 11.97
CA PHE A 309 -0.13 -5.26 11.96
C PHE A 309 0.91 -6.26 11.39
N PHE A 310 0.93 -7.49 11.90
CA PHE A 310 1.83 -8.52 11.36
C PHE A 310 1.51 -8.89 9.92
N SER A 311 0.24 -8.88 9.52
CA SER A 311 -0.14 -9.14 8.14
C SER A 311 0.32 -8.05 7.18
N LEU A 312 0.35 -6.79 7.62
CA LEU A 312 0.87 -5.66 6.86
C LEU A 312 2.40 -5.77 6.68
N ILE A 313 3.13 -6.01 7.77
CA ILE A 313 4.60 -6.13 7.72
C ILE A 313 5.01 -7.40 6.95
N GLY A 314 4.44 -8.55 7.26
CA GLY A 314 4.70 -9.79 6.55
C GLY A 314 4.32 -9.71 5.08
N GLY A 315 3.19 -9.08 4.78
CA GLY A 315 2.76 -8.78 3.41
C GLY A 315 3.77 -7.90 2.69
N LEU A 316 4.22 -6.82 3.31
CA LEU A 316 5.23 -5.91 2.75
C LEU A 316 6.55 -6.62 2.44
N GLN A 317 7.01 -7.51 3.32
CA GLN A 317 8.22 -8.30 3.09
C GLN A 317 8.05 -9.33 1.97
N ALA A 318 6.92 -10.04 1.93
CA ALA A 318 6.69 -11.11 0.95
C ALA A 318 6.33 -10.59 -0.45
N PHE A 319 5.53 -9.53 -0.55
CA PHE A 319 4.95 -9.05 -1.81
C PHE A 319 5.34 -7.60 -2.14
N GLY A 320 6.25 -6.99 -1.37
CA GLY A 320 6.60 -5.57 -1.51
C GLY A 320 5.41 -4.66 -1.20
N THR A 321 5.35 -3.50 -1.82
CA THR A 321 4.31 -2.48 -1.57
C THR A 321 2.87 -2.98 -1.77
N SER A 322 2.64 -3.95 -2.66
CA SER A 322 1.33 -4.59 -2.83
C SER A 322 0.91 -5.45 -1.63
N GLY A 323 1.88 -5.91 -0.84
CA GLY A 323 1.64 -6.72 0.35
C GLY A 323 0.90 -5.98 1.47
N ILE A 324 0.94 -4.65 1.48
CA ILE A 324 0.14 -3.82 2.40
C ILE A 324 -1.37 -4.09 2.21
N PHE A 325 -1.78 -4.43 1.01
CA PHE A 325 -3.16 -4.77 0.70
C PHE A 325 -3.41 -6.27 0.77
N LEU A 326 -2.48 -7.06 0.23
CA LEU A 326 -2.59 -8.52 0.19
C LEU A 326 -2.51 -9.15 1.59
N GLY A 327 -1.66 -8.64 2.46
CA GLY A 327 -1.46 -9.19 3.81
C GLY A 327 -2.78 -9.35 4.58
N PRO A 328 -3.53 -8.25 4.83
CA PRO A 328 -4.83 -8.34 5.52
C PRO A 328 -5.87 -9.19 4.77
N VAL A 329 -5.86 -9.17 3.43
CA VAL A 329 -6.80 -10.00 2.63
C VAL A 329 -6.48 -11.48 2.77
N ILE A 330 -5.20 -11.87 2.68
CA ILE A 330 -4.76 -13.26 2.87
C ILE A 330 -5.07 -13.71 4.30
N LEU A 331 -4.77 -12.87 5.29
CA LEU A 331 -5.05 -13.18 6.69
C LEU A 331 -6.55 -13.41 6.93
N SER A 332 -7.40 -12.51 6.44
CA SER A 332 -8.85 -12.63 6.62
C SER A 332 -9.41 -13.86 5.91
N ALA A 333 -8.92 -14.16 4.70
CA ALA A 333 -9.29 -15.36 3.97
C ALA A 333 -8.84 -16.63 4.70
N ALA A 334 -7.60 -16.67 5.22
CA ALA A 334 -7.08 -17.77 6.00
C ALA A 334 -7.92 -18.03 7.27
N MET A 335 -8.24 -16.98 8.03
CA MET A 335 -9.09 -17.07 9.21
C MET A 335 -10.49 -17.62 8.89
N ALA A 336 -11.08 -17.19 7.78
CA ALA A 336 -12.36 -17.72 7.31
C ALA A 336 -12.26 -19.21 6.96
N LEU A 337 -11.19 -19.61 6.24
CA LEU A 337 -10.96 -21.02 5.88
C LEU A 337 -10.71 -21.90 7.12
N PHE A 338 -9.93 -21.43 8.10
CA PHE A 338 -9.76 -22.13 9.37
C PHE A 338 -11.09 -22.26 10.12
N GLY A 339 -11.94 -21.25 10.08
CA GLY A 339 -13.30 -21.32 10.64
C GLY A 339 -14.13 -22.41 9.98
N PHE A 340 -14.10 -22.52 8.64
CA PHE A 340 -14.82 -23.57 7.91
C PHE A 340 -14.28 -24.96 8.22
N LEU A 341 -12.96 -25.11 8.29
CA LEU A 341 -12.35 -26.39 8.67
C LEU A 341 -12.78 -26.84 10.08
N ARG A 342 -12.78 -25.89 11.04
CA ARG A 342 -13.24 -26.14 12.40
C ARG A 342 -14.73 -26.55 12.45
N GLU A 343 -15.58 -25.91 11.65
CA GLU A 343 -17.00 -26.28 11.54
C GLU A 343 -17.17 -27.69 10.97
N GLU A 344 -16.37 -28.07 9.97
CA GLU A 344 -16.44 -29.38 9.32
C GLU A 344 -15.94 -30.49 10.24
N VAL A 345 -14.84 -30.27 10.96
CA VAL A 345 -14.33 -31.17 12.01
C VAL A 345 -15.37 -31.38 13.13
N ARG A 346 -16.03 -30.31 13.58
CA ARG A 346 -17.09 -30.38 14.60
C ARG A 346 -18.34 -31.15 14.14
N ARG A 347 -18.63 -31.14 12.85
CA ARG A 347 -19.74 -31.89 12.27
C ARG A 347 -19.45 -33.37 12.10
N GLY A 348 -18.27 -33.86 12.54
CA GLY A 348 -17.87 -35.24 12.45
C GLY A 348 -17.51 -35.73 11.05
N ALA A 349 -17.36 -34.81 10.07
CA ALA A 349 -16.98 -35.18 8.71
C ALA A 349 -15.54 -35.75 8.58
N TRP A 350 -14.74 -35.65 9.65
CA TRP A 350 -13.36 -36.16 9.76
C TRP A 350 -13.18 -37.16 10.91
N VAL A 351 -14.25 -37.75 11.42
CA VAL A 351 -14.12 -38.95 12.24
C VAL A 351 -13.69 -40.06 11.28
N VAL A 352 -12.40 -40.14 10.99
CA VAL A 352 -11.78 -41.40 10.66
C VAL A 352 -12.11 -42.30 11.87
N GLU A 353 -13.01 -43.27 11.70
CA GLU A 353 -13.15 -44.39 12.63
C GLU A 353 -11.79 -45.08 12.67
N LEU A 354 -10.93 -44.61 13.56
CA LEU A 354 -9.85 -45.45 14.03
C LEU A 354 -10.58 -46.63 14.68
N PRO A 355 -10.38 -47.85 14.22
CA PRO A 355 -10.89 -49.01 14.92
C PRO A 355 -10.15 -49.08 16.25
N ILE A 356 -10.66 -48.36 17.25
CA ILE A 356 -10.27 -48.57 18.62
C ILE A 356 -10.95 -49.90 18.96
N GLU A 357 -10.21 -51.00 18.74
CA GLU A 357 -10.53 -52.28 19.39
C GLU A 357 -10.88 -51.96 20.85
N ARG A 358 -12.09 -52.29 21.20
CA ARG A 358 -12.58 -52.20 22.59
C ARG A 358 -11.61 -52.97 23.46
N PHE A 359 -10.64 -52.30 24.06
CA PHE A 359 -9.98 -52.82 25.24
C PHE A 359 -11.06 -52.90 26.33
N SER A 360 -11.74 -54.05 26.34
CA SER A 360 -12.59 -54.46 27.44
C SER A 360 -11.69 -54.63 28.65
N PHE A 361 -11.63 -53.66 29.51
CA PHE A 361 -11.16 -53.87 30.87
C PHE A 361 -12.16 -54.78 31.53
N ALA A 362 -11.84 -56.08 31.57
CA ALA A 362 -12.55 -57.07 32.37
C ALA A 362 -12.56 -56.60 33.83
N SER A 363 -13.73 -56.29 34.32
CA SER A 363 -13.96 -55.93 35.71
C SER A 363 -13.59 -57.23 36.57
N PRO A 364 -12.87 -57.03 37.69
CA PRO A 364 -12.53 -58.15 38.57
C PRO A 364 -13.79 -58.73 39.19
N PRO A 365 -13.84 -60.06 39.41
CA PRO A 365 -15.02 -60.74 39.91
C PRO A 365 -15.34 -60.32 41.35
N HIS A 366 -16.60 -59.87 41.57
CA HIS A 366 -17.13 -59.60 42.88
C HIS A 366 -17.06 -60.86 43.73
N ARG A 367 -16.24 -60.89 44.78
CA ARG A 367 -16.29 -61.84 45.87
C ARG A 367 -17.66 -61.70 46.55
N ARG A 368 -18.51 -62.73 46.40
CA ARG A 368 -19.66 -63.00 47.28
C ARG A 368 -19.10 -63.36 48.63
N ASN A 369 -19.32 -62.54 49.64
CA ASN A 369 -19.28 -62.99 51.05
C ASN A 369 -20.63 -63.62 51.40
N SER A 370 -20.60 -64.88 51.66
CA SER A 370 -21.60 -65.62 52.42
C SER A 370 -21.38 -65.30 53.88
N ASN A 371 -22.34 -64.65 54.53
CA ASN A 371 -22.95 -65.03 55.82
C ASN A 371 -24.17 -64.15 56.04
#